data_b89623a3c11f12e9a5b7e010753a77b4
#
_entry.id   b89623a3c11f12e9a5b7e010753a77b4
#
_cell.length_a   1.000
_cell.length_b   1.000
_cell.length_c   1.000
_cell.angle_alpha   90.00
_cell.angle_beta   90.00
_cell.angle_gamma   90.00
#
_symmetry.space_group_name_H-M   'P 1'
#
loop_
_entity.id
_entity.type
_entity.pdbx_description
1 polymer ?
#
loop_
_entity_poly.entity_id
_entity_poly.type
_entity_poly.pdbx_seq_one_letter_code
_entity_poly.pdbx_strand_id
1 'polypeptide(L)'
;MQGKILSPQLIIGDDGKHYEYDKNDVINLDGKDLALLTGSQVDFVSFDERVAKSIYIINENVNVSSILSADSISFARLSALWGLGLLFFISFILYIGHIGLIIAIVGLVLYSMAIYSVSKAAASKSLFKNYIKAIITIFLCGLCGFVLLIPTIMLLANIEYVDIFSRVMVVLLLAMIALIAAIYPYKIHAELARLSGSSLFLWAFWIFVVSVLLYLSVFGIFVEFAEIITSLASAVSIIAWVLLFIAWWRFKKLEKR
;
A
#
# COMPACT_ATOMS: atom_id res chain seq x y z
N MET A 1 -29.82 31.94 -15.22
CA MET A 1 -30.07 30.51 -15.53
C MET A 1 -29.36 29.67 -14.52
N GLN A 2 -30.02 28.69 -13.92
CA GLN A 2 -29.35 27.84 -12.95
C GLN A 2 -28.74 26.62 -13.61
N GLY A 3 -27.72 26.06 -12.95
CA GLY A 3 -27.04 24.86 -13.43
C GLY A 3 -26.10 24.29 -12.38
N LYS A 4 -25.34 23.26 -12.78
CA LYS A 4 -24.41 22.54 -11.93
C LYS A 4 -23.04 22.41 -12.59
N ILE A 5 -21.98 22.72 -11.86
CA ILE A 5 -20.62 22.51 -12.35
C ILE A 5 -20.32 21.01 -12.47
N LEU A 6 -20.03 20.55 -13.68
CA LEU A 6 -19.63 19.15 -13.96
C LEU A 6 -18.10 18.97 -13.92
N SER A 7 -17.38 19.96 -14.36
CA SER A 7 -15.90 19.94 -14.39
C SER A 7 -15.37 21.39 -14.35
N PRO A 8 -14.05 21.62 -14.19
CA PRO A 8 -13.46 22.96 -14.13
C PRO A 8 -13.74 23.90 -15.32
N GLN A 9 -14.36 23.41 -16.38
CA GLN A 9 -14.66 24.19 -17.59
C GLN A 9 -16.06 23.90 -18.13
N LEU A 10 -16.90 23.14 -17.43
CA LEU A 10 -18.19 22.67 -17.94
C LEU A 10 -19.29 22.78 -16.89
N ILE A 11 -20.40 23.42 -17.27
CA ILE A 11 -21.65 23.50 -16.51
C ILE A 11 -22.74 22.75 -17.25
N ILE A 12 -23.61 22.02 -16.55
CA ILE A 12 -24.89 21.57 -17.08
C ILE A 12 -25.97 22.53 -16.59
N GLY A 13 -26.68 23.15 -17.52
CA GLY A 13 -27.83 24.00 -17.20
C GLY A 13 -29.08 23.18 -16.86
N ASP A 14 -30.05 23.81 -16.22
CA ASP A 14 -31.35 23.20 -15.93
C ASP A 14 -32.15 22.83 -17.18
N ASP A 15 -31.76 23.38 -18.34
CA ASP A 15 -32.26 22.99 -19.66
C ASP A 15 -31.63 21.72 -20.22
N GLY A 16 -30.70 21.10 -19.48
CA GLY A 16 -29.99 19.89 -19.86
C GLY A 16 -28.84 20.11 -20.84
N LYS A 17 -28.56 21.35 -21.25
CA LYS A 17 -27.44 21.66 -22.15
C LYS A 17 -26.14 21.84 -21.37
N HIS A 18 -25.04 21.63 -22.10
CA HIS A 18 -23.68 21.81 -21.58
C HIS A 18 -23.16 23.20 -22.01
N TYR A 19 -22.61 23.92 -21.04
CA TYR A 19 -22.06 25.25 -21.23
C TYR A 19 -20.58 25.25 -20.82
N GLU A 20 -19.72 25.69 -21.74
CA GLU A 20 -18.30 25.91 -21.45
C GLU A 20 -18.09 27.26 -20.75
N TYR A 21 -17.15 27.35 -19.84
CA TYR A 21 -16.81 28.58 -19.12
C TYR A 21 -15.32 28.67 -18.79
N ASP A 22 -14.84 29.91 -18.62
CA ASP A 22 -13.49 30.19 -18.15
C ASP A 22 -13.50 30.53 -16.66
N LYS A 23 -12.35 30.34 -15.99
CA LYS A 23 -12.15 30.70 -14.58
C LYS A 23 -12.47 32.17 -14.29
N ASN A 24 -12.19 33.05 -15.23
CA ASN A 24 -12.42 34.50 -15.11
C ASN A 24 -13.89 34.87 -15.18
N ASP A 25 -14.75 33.99 -15.66
CA ASP A 25 -16.19 34.20 -15.74
C ASP A 25 -16.91 33.94 -14.40
N VAL A 26 -16.21 33.39 -13.39
CA VAL A 26 -16.75 33.12 -12.05
C VAL A 26 -16.52 34.30 -11.12
N ILE A 27 -17.60 34.94 -10.67
CA ILE A 27 -17.58 36.23 -9.95
C ILE A 27 -17.13 36.07 -8.50
N ASN A 28 -17.61 35.05 -7.77
CA ASN A 28 -17.38 34.84 -6.33
C ASN A 28 -16.46 33.63 -6.06
N LEU A 29 -15.36 33.54 -6.80
CA LEU A 29 -14.43 32.42 -6.68
C LEU A 29 -13.58 32.45 -5.40
N ASP A 30 -13.38 33.64 -4.77
CA ASP A 30 -12.66 33.87 -3.50
C ASP A 30 -11.31 33.12 -3.39
N GLY A 31 -10.58 33.01 -4.49
CA GLY A 31 -9.27 32.32 -4.54
C GLY A 31 -9.35 30.79 -4.55
N LYS A 32 -10.54 30.22 -4.62
CA LYS A 32 -10.74 28.75 -4.65
C LYS A 32 -10.38 28.15 -6.01
N ASP A 33 -9.98 26.88 -6.01
CA ASP A 33 -9.74 26.16 -7.24
C ASP A 33 -11.07 25.64 -7.83
N LEU A 34 -11.28 25.83 -9.13
CA LEU A 34 -12.47 25.37 -9.85
C LEU A 34 -12.69 23.85 -9.74
N ALA A 35 -11.61 23.10 -9.63
CA ALA A 35 -11.69 21.64 -9.46
C ALA A 35 -12.47 21.24 -8.17
N LEU A 36 -12.47 22.12 -7.16
CA LEU A 36 -13.14 21.91 -5.87
C LEU A 36 -14.64 22.16 -5.95
N LEU A 37 -15.09 22.93 -6.93
CA LEU A 37 -16.46 23.37 -7.10
C LEU A 37 -17.31 22.41 -7.94
N THR A 38 -16.72 21.30 -8.40
CA THR A 38 -17.48 20.26 -9.12
C THR A 38 -18.66 19.76 -8.29
N GLY A 39 -19.85 19.87 -8.84
CA GLY A 39 -21.10 19.54 -8.15
C GLY A 39 -21.83 20.74 -7.52
N SER A 40 -21.20 21.93 -7.46
CA SER A 40 -21.80 23.15 -6.96
C SER A 40 -22.90 23.65 -7.87
N GLN A 41 -23.95 24.22 -7.27
CA GLN A 41 -25.01 24.91 -7.99
C GLN A 41 -24.58 26.34 -8.30
N VAL A 42 -24.82 26.76 -9.52
CA VAL A 42 -24.48 28.09 -10.02
C VAL A 42 -25.65 28.77 -10.70
N ASP A 43 -25.66 30.10 -10.61
CA ASP A 43 -26.45 30.94 -11.50
C ASP A 43 -25.52 31.57 -12.52
N PHE A 44 -25.89 31.53 -13.80
CA PHE A 44 -25.06 32.03 -14.87
C PHE A 44 -25.87 32.67 -16.00
N VAL A 45 -25.23 33.52 -16.76
CA VAL A 45 -25.81 34.11 -17.97
C VAL A 45 -25.30 33.31 -19.17
N SER A 46 -26.19 32.75 -19.96
CA SER A 46 -25.85 32.16 -21.24
C SER A 46 -25.57 33.28 -22.24
N PHE A 47 -24.34 33.36 -22.76
CA PHE A 47 -23.93 34.38 -23.72
C PHE A 47 -24.07 33.90 -25.16
N ASP A 48 -23.90 32.59 -25.38
CA ASP A 48 -24.12 31.88 -26.61
C ASP A 48 -24.73 30.52 -26.31
N GLU A 49 -25.20 29.76 -27.31
CA GLU A 49 -25.86 28.46 -27.11
C GLU A 49 -25.02 27.46 -26.27
N ARG A 50 -23.71 27.71 -26.05
CA ARG A 50 -22.79 26.82 -25.35
C ARG A 50 -21.80 27.51 -24.41
N VAL A 51 -21.91 28.82 -24.21
CA VAL A 51 -20.96 29.59 -23.35
C VAL A 51 -21.68 30.20 -22.17
N ALA A 52 -21.19 29.94 -20.95
CA ALA A 52 -21.67 30.54 -19.72
C ALA A 52 -20.73 31.69 -19.29
N LYS A 53 -21.33 32.83 -18.93
CA LYS A 53 -20.62 33.99 -18.36
C LYS A 53 -21.28 34.47 -17.08
N SER A 54 -20.57 35.32 -16.32
CA SER A 54 -21.07 35.90 -15.08
C SER A 54 -21.63 34.85 -14.12
N ILE A 55 -20.81 33.84 -13.84
CA ILE A 55 -21.19 32.66 -13.06
C ILE A 55 -21.12 33.01 -11.59
N TYR A 56 -22.23 32.83 -10.90
CA TYR A 56 -22.35 33.03 -9.46
C TYR A 56 -22.61 31.72 -8.74
N ILE A 57 -21.77 31.34 -7.81
CA ILE A 57 -21.92 30.11 -7.02
C ILE A 57 -23.00 30.35 -5.96
N ILE A 58 -24.14 29.65 -6.08
CA ILE A 58 -25.27 29.77 -5.16
C ILE A 58 -25.09 28.84 -3.97
N ASN A 59 -24.70 27.59 -4.23
CA ASN A 59 -24.54 26.58 -3.21
C ASN A 59 -23.23 25.83 -3.47
N GLU A 60 -22.29 26.00 -2.56
CA GLU A 60 -20.99 25.34 -2.66
C GLU A 60 -21.12 23.87 -2.26
N ASN A 61 -21.18 23.00 -3.25
CA ASN A 61 -20.83 21.59 -3.04
C ASN A 61 -19.33 21.45 -3.21
N VAL A 62 -18.58 21.90 -2.21
CA VAL A 62 -17.12 21.62 -2.17
C VAL A 62 -16.98 20.10 -2.15
N ASN A 63 -16.42 19.56 -3.24
CA ASN A 63 -16.19 18.11 -3.30
C ASN A 63 -14.99 17.78 -2.40
N VAL A 64 -15.22 17.91 -1.08
CA VAL A 64 -14.25 17.64 -0.01
C VAL A 64 -13.64 16.24 -0.19
N SER A 65 -14.36 15.33 -0.83
CA SER A 65 -13.86 13.98 -1.11
C SER A 65 -12.68 13.96 -2.11
N SER A 66 -12.63 14.90 -3.07
CA SER A 66 -11.51 14.97 -4.03
C SER A 66 -10.26 15.57 -3.40
N ILE A 67 -10.42 16.59 -2.54
CA ILE A 67 -9.32 17.21 -1.78
C ILE A 67 -8.80 16.21 -0.74
N LEU A 68 -9.70 15.66 0.07
CA LEU A 68 -9.36 14.67 1.08
C LEU A 68 -8.73 13.41 0.47
N SER A 69 -9.09 13.03 -0.77
CA SER A 69 -8.47 11.90 -1.43
C SER A 69 -7.05 12.22 -1.92
N ALA A 70 -6.79 13.40 -2.48
CA ALA A 70 -5.47 13.80 -2.94
C ALA A 70 -4.50 13.98 -1.76
N ASP A 71 -4.93 14.70 -0.71
CA ASP A 71 -4.13 14.90 0.51
C ASP A 71 -3.94 13.60 1.28
N SER A 72 -4.97 12.73 1.33
CA SER A 72 -4.85 11.43 1.99
C SER A 72 -3.94 10.47 1.25
N ILE A 73 -3.83 10.54 -0.09
CA ILE A 73 -2.89 9.72 -0.85
C ILE A 73 -1.45 10.23 -0.68
N SER A 74 -1.24 11.55 -0.69
CA SER A 74 0.08 12.14 -0.42
C SER A 74 0.58 11.79 0.98
N PHE A 75 -0.28 11.89 1.98
CA PHE A 75 -0.02 11.47 3.35
C PHE A 75 0.25 9.95 3.44
N ALA A 76 -0.58 9.12 2.79
CA ALA A 76 -0.40 7.67 2.75
C ALA A 76 0.95 7.29 2.15
N ARG A 77 1.32 7.93 1.03
CA ARG A 77 2.61 7.71 0.37
C ARG A 77 3.78 8.06 1.29
N LEU A 78 3.74 9.23 1.91
CA LEU A 78 4.80 9.68 2.82
C LEU A 78 4.92 8.76 4.03
N SER A 79 3.80 8.44 4.67
CA SER A 79 3.75 7.53 5.82
C SER A 79 4.24 6.12 5.46
N ALA A 80 3.91 5.61 4.26
CA ALA A 80 4.40 4.32 3.80
C ALA A 80 5.91 4.33 3.57
N LEU A 81 6.44 5.37 2.92
CA LEU A 81 7.88 5.47 2.66
C LEU A 81 8.69 5.57 3.96
N TRP A 82 8.26 6.39 4.92
CA TRP A 82 8.90 6.45 6.24
C TRP A 82 8.75 5.14 7.01
N GLY A 83 7.55 4.56 7.02
CA GLY A 83 7.29 3.29 7.68
C GLY A 83 8.15 2.16 7.14
N LEU A 84 8.20 2.00 5.81
CA LEU A 84 9.05 1.02 5.14
C LEU A 84 10.54 1.31 5.36
N GLY A 85 10.96 2.58 5.33
CA GLY A 85 12.33 2.98 5.61
C GLY A 85 12.77 2.51 6.99
N LEU A 86 11.97 2.80 8.02
CA LEU A 86 12.24 2.36 9.38
C LEU A 86 12.27 0.84 9.52
N LEU A 87 11.31 0.13 8.89
CA LEU A 87 11.28 -1.34 8.90
C LEU A 87 12.48 -1.95 8.15
N PHE A 88 12.93 -1.34 7.06
CA PHE A 88 14.12 -1.76 6.33
C PHE A 88 15.40 -1.57 7.16
N PHE A 89 15.56 -0.40 7.79
CA PHE A 89 16.73 -0.11 8.64
C PHE A 89 16.83 -1.06 9.82
N ILE A 90 15.71 -1.52 10.39
CA ILE A 90 15.72 -2.49 11.49
C ILE A 90 16.36 -3.81 11.09
N SER A 91 16.18 -4.24 9.84
CA SER A 91 16.83 -5.46 9.33
C SER A 91 18.36 -5.42 9.47
N PHE A 92 18.94 -4.21 9.50
CA PHE A 92 20.38 -4.00 9.73
C PHE A 92 20.74 -3.71 11.19
N ILE A 93 19.76 -3.27 12.02
CA ILE A 93 20.00 -2.76 13.39
C ILE A 93 19.52 -3.76 14.47
N LEU A 94 19.18 -4.98 14.10
CA LEU A 94 18.77 -6.03 15.05
C LEU A 94 19.78 -6.26 16.21
N TYR A 95 21.00 -5.72 16.07
CA TYR A 95 22.03 -5.74 17.11
C TYR A 95 21.86 -4.65 18.20
N ILE A 96 20.93 -3.69 18.07
CA ILE A 96 20.79 -2.54 19.00
C ILE A 96 19.67 -2.76 20.03
N GLY A 97 19.24 -4.01 20.25
CA GLY A 97 18.35 -4.36 21.38
C GLY A 97 17.01 -3.60 21.40
N HIS A 98 16.67 -2.98 22.53
CA HIS A 98 15.36 -2.35 22.76
C HIS A 98 15.05 -1.16 21.83
N ILE A 99 16.07 -0.44 21.36
CA ILE A 99 15.89 0.70 20.43
C ILE A 99 15.35 0.20 19.08
N GLY A 100 15.86 -0.94 18.60
CA GLY A 100 15.37 -1.56 17.36
C GLY A 100 13.88 -1.89 17.43
N LEU A 101 13.40 -2.40 18.55
CA LEU A 101 11.97 -2.71 18.75
C LEU A 101 11.09 -1.46 18.70
N ILE A 102 11.52 -0.35 19.31
CA ILE A 102 10.77 0.92 19.29
C ILE A 102 10.66 1.43 17.84
N ILE A 103 11.77 1.43 17.11
CA ILE A 103 11.79 1.84 15.70
C ILE A 103 10.88 0.94 14.84
N ALA A 104 10.86 -0.40 15.10
CA ALA A 104 9.96 -1.34 14.43
C ALA A 104 8.49 -0.98 14.63
N ILE A 105 8.13 -0.71 15.89
CA ILE A 105 6.74 -0.34 16.22
C ILE A 105 6.35 0.97 15.51
N VAL A 106 7.22 1.98 15.53
CA VAL A 106 6.96 3.25 14.84
C VAL A 106 6.82 3.01 13.33
N GLY A 107 7.71 2.23 12.71
CA GLY A 107 7.62 1.88 11.29
C GLY A 107 6.32 1.16 10.95
N LEU A 108 5.90 0.20 11.80
CA LEU A 108 4.64 -0.54 11.63
C LEU A 108 3.43 0.38 11.77
N VAL A 109 3.42 1.30 12.72
CA VAL A 109 2.34 2.28 12.91
C VAL A 109 2.21 3.18 11.69
N LEU A 110 3.32 3.74 11.20
CA LEU A 110 3.31 4.60 10.01
C LEU A 110 2.81 3.84 8.77
N TYR A 111 3.24 2.60 8.58
CA TYR A 111 2.75 1.79 7.47
C TYR A 111 1.26 1.44 7.62
N SER A 112 0.80 1.19 8.86
CA SER A 112 -0.63 0.98 9.15
C SER A 112 -1.48 2.21 8.81
N MET A 113 -0.99 3.41 9.16
CA MET A 113 -1.64 4.67 8.81
C MET A 113 -1.71 4.87 7.29
N ALA A 114 -0.67 4.49 6.55
CA ALA A 114 -0.67 4.52 5.09
C ALA A 114 -1.77 3.65 4.49
N ILE A 115 -1.84 2.38 4.90
CA ILE A 115 -2.85 1.42 4.42
C ILE A 115 -4.27 1.89 4.79
N TYR A 116 -4.46 2.41 6.02
CA TYR A 116 -5.74 2.96 6.44
C TYR A 116 -6.17 4.15 5.57
N SER A 117 -5.25 5.09 5.31
CA SER A 117 -5.52 6.27 4.48
C SER A 117 -5.89 5.90 3.05
N VAL A 118 -5.15 4.95 2.43
CA VAL A 118 -5.51 4.41 1.10
C VAL A 118 -6.87 3.72 1.13
N SER A 119 -7.14 2.90 2.16
CA SER A 119 -8.42 2.20 2.31
C SER A 119 -9.59 3.18 2.39
N LYS A 120 -9.43 4.27 3.13
CA LYS A 120 -10.42 5.34 3.25
C LYS A 120 -10.61 6.10 1.94
N ALA A 121 -9.51 6.52 1.31
CA ALA A 121 -9.54 7.26 0.04
C ALA A 121 -10.14 6.44 -1.11
N ALA A 122 -9.88 5.14 -1.14
CA ALA A 122 -10.41 4.21 -2.13
C ALA A 122 -11.81 3.67 -1.79
N ALA A 123 -12.40 4.03 -0.63
CA ALA A 123 -13.60 3.43 -0.08
C ALA A 123 -13.55 1.88 -0.02
N SER A 124 -12.34 1.32 0.12
CA SER A 124 -12.10 -0.12 0.14
C SER A 124 -12.09 -0.66 1.56
N LYS A 125 -13.21 -1.24 1.99
CA LYS A 125 -13.31 -1.89 3.31
C LYS A 125 -12.44 -3.15 3.42
N SER A 126 -12.11 -3.79 2.30
CA SER A 126 -11.33 -5.03 2.25
C SER A 126 -9.84 -4.82 2.53
N LEU A 127 -9.26 -3.72 2.05
CA LEU A 127 -7.83 -3.45 2.16
C LEU A 127 -7.36 -3.42 3.63
N PHE A 128 -7.97 -2.56 4.45
CA PHE A 128 -7.58 -2.43 5.86
C PHE A 128 -7.94 -3.70 6.67
N LYS A 129 -9.09 -4.32 6.38
CA LYS A 129 -9.48 -5.60 7.01
C LYS A 129 -8.47 -6.71 6.72
N ASN A 130 -8.00 -6.83 5.48
CA ASN A 130 -6.98 -7.79 5.10
C ASN A 130 -5.63 -7.47 5.75
N TYR A 131 -5.30 -6.19 5.92
CA TYR A 131 -4.09 -5.77 6.61
C TYR A 131 -4.07 -6.21 8.09
N ILE A 132 -5.16 -5.98 8.82
CA ILE A 132 -5.27 -6.46 10.21
C ILE A 132 -5.16 -7.99 10.29
N LYS A 133 -5.85 -8.70 9.37
CA LYS A 133 -5.72 -10.16 9.29
C LYS A 133 -4.30 -10.61 8.98
N ALA A 134 -3.57 -9.89 8.12
CA ALA A 134 -2.16 -10.17 7.83
C ALA A 134 -1.30 -10.06 9.07
N ILE A 135 -1.42 -8.98 9.85
CA ILE A 135 -0.66 -8.81 11.10
C ILE A 135 -0.94 -9.96 12.06
N ILE A 136 -2.21 -10.29 12.29
CA ILE A 136 -2.59 -11.38 13.20
C ILE A 136 -2.04 -12.72 12.69
N THR A 137 -2.20 -13.02 11.41
CA THR A 137 -1.74 -14.29 10.82
C THR A 137 -0.21 -14.40 10.88
N ILE A 138 0.52 -13.35 10.52
CA ILE A 138 1.99 -13.33 10.60
C ILE A 138 2.45 -13.52 12.04
N PHE A 139 1.80 -12.88 13.00
CA PHE A 139 2.12 -13.03 14.42
C PHE A 139 1.89 -14.46 14.91
N LEU A 140 0.74 -15.06 14.59
CA LEU A 140 0.42 -16.44 14.97
C LEU A 140 1.35 -17.44 14.28
N CYS A 141 1.60 -17.28 12.99
CA CYS A 141 2.55 -18.11 12.23
C CYS A 141 3.98 -17.96 12.76
N GLY A 142 4.37 -16.73 13.17
CA GLY A 142 5.65 -16.46 13.80
C GLY A 142 5.81 -17.18 15.14
N LEU A 143 4.78 -17.17 15.99
CA LEU A 143 4.76 -17.93 17.25
C LEU A 143 4.87 -19.44 16.99
N CYS A 144 4.08 -19.98 16.06
CA CYS A 144 4.15 -21.40 15.67
C CYS A 144 5.55 -21.75 15.12
N GLY A 145 6.09 -20.91 14.26
CA GLY A 145 7.43 -21.07 13.70
C GLY A 145 8.51 -21.05 14.79
N PHE A 146 8.41 -20.14 15.75
CA PHE A 146 9.34 -20.05 16.88
C PHE A 146 9.31 -21.29 17.76
N VAL A 147 8.12 -21.80 18.09
CA VAL A 147 7.95 -23.04 18.87
C VAL A 147 8.54 -24.26 18.15
N LEU A 148 8.44 -24.30 16.80
CA LEU A 148 9.02 -25.37 15.99
C LEU A 148 10.53 -25.19 15.78
N LEU A 149 11.01 -23.96 15.82
CA LEU A 149 12.43 -23.63 15.57
C LEU A 149 13.33 -24.11 16.73
N ILE A 150 12.84 -24.09 17.97
CA ILE A 150 13.59 -24.53 19.16
C ILE A 150 13.97 -26.03 19.05
N PRO A 151 13.02 -26.97 18.86
CA PRO A 151 13.38 -28.37 18.65
C PRO A 151 14.23 -28.58 17.39
N THR A 152 14.00 -27.79 16.33
CA THR A 152 14.77 -27.86 15.08
C THR A 152 16.24 -27.45 15.31
N ILE A 153 16.50 -26.38 16.07
CA ILE A 153 17.88 -25.99 16.43
C ILE A 153 18.54 -27.07 17.26
N MET A 154 17.84 -27.67 18.23
CA MET A 154 18.36 -28.79 19.05
C MET A 154 18.67 -30.03 18.21
N LEU A 155 17.83 -30.32 17.21
CA LEU A 155 18.03 -31.38 16.22
C LEU A 155 19.24 -31.07 15.32
N LEU A 156 19.38 -29.84 14.84
CA LEU A 156 20.48 -29.38 13.99
C LEU A 156 21.81 -29.28 14.75
N ALA A 157 21.80 -29.02 16.06
CA ALA A 157 23.03 -29.06 16.89
C ALA A 157 23.66 -30.47 16.94
N ASN A 158 22.88 -31.51 16.63
CA ASN A 158 23.31 -32.91 16.51
C ASN A 158 23.25 -33.40 15.07
N ILE A 159 23.76 -32.60 14.13
CA ILE A 159 23.62 -32.81 12.67
C ILE A 159 24.06 -34.20 12.19
N GLU A 160 25.03 -34.82 12.86
CA GLU A 160 25.53 -36.16 12.50
C GLU A 160 24.47 -37.27 12.65
N TYR A 161 23.41 -37.07 13.44
CA TYR A 161 22.39 -38.08 13.75
C TYR A 161 21.04 -37.81 13.11
N VAL A 162 20.83 -36.66 12.44
CA VAL A 162 19.54 -36.34 11.83
C VAL A 162 19.53 -36.73 10.38
N ASP A 163 18.66 -37.67 10.03
CA ASP A 163 18.50 -38.14 8.67
C ASP A 163 17.92 -37.03 7.74
N ILE A 164 18.24 -37.13 6.46
CA ILE A 164 17.86 -36.17 5.45
C ILE A 164 16.32 -36.02 5.35
N PHE A 165 15.60 -37.10 5.62
CA PHE A 165 14.12 -37.12 5.57
C PHE A 165 13.52 -36.21 6.64
N SER A 166 14.01 -36.27 7.87
CA SER A 166 13.57 -35.41 8.97
C SER A 166 13.82 -33.93 8.67
N ARG A 167 14.96 -33.57 8.07
CA ARG A 167 15.28 -32.19 7.64
C ARG A 167 14.32 -31.71 6.57
N VAL A 168 14.06 -32.50 5.56
CA VAL A 168 13.09 -32.16 4.49
C VAL A 168 11.69 -31.94 5.05
N MET A 169 11.24 -32.78 5.99
CA MET A 169 9.92 -32.64 6.62
C MET A 169 9.80 -31.32 7.41
N VAL A 170 10.84 -30.91 8.14
CA VAL A 170 10.84 -29.63 8.85
C VAL A 170 10.75 -28.47 7.87
N VAL A 171 11.52 -28.49 6.78
CA VAL A 171 11.48 -27.44 5.76
C VAL A 171 10.10 -27.34 5.11
N LEU A 172 9.49 -28.46 4.80
CA LEU A 172 8.13 -28.51 4.22
C LEU A 172 7.10 -27.91 5.20
N LEU A 173 7.21 -28.22 6.50
CA LEU A 173 6.33 -27.66 7.52
C LEU A 173 6.50 -26.15 7.65
N LEU A 174 7.74 -25.66 7.72
CA LEU A 174 8.03 -24.22 7.76
C LEU A 174 7.58 -23.51 6.47
N ALA A 175 7.76 -24.13 5.31
CA ALA A 175 7.26 -23.60 4.05
C ALA A 175 5.73 -23.51 4.02
N MET A 176 5.01 -24.50 4.53
CA MET A 176 3.55 -24.43 4.67
C MET A 176 3.12 -23.28 5.58
N ILE A 177 3.77 -23.08 6.72
CA ILE A 177 3.50 -21.95 7.63
C ILE A 177 3.74 -20.62 6.91
N ALA A 178 4.85 -20.49 6.18
CA ALA A 178 5.16 -19.30 5.41
C ALA A 178 4.13 -19.00 4.31
N LEU A 179 3.64 -20.04 3.60
CA LEU A 179 2.59 -19.89 2.61
C LEU A 179 1.26 -19.43 3.22
N ILE A 180 0.88 -19.97 4.38
CA ILE A 180 -0.33 -19.51 5.11
C ILE A 180 -0.16 -18.05 5.52
N ALA A 181 1.02 -17.67 6.05
CA ALA A 181 1.33 -16.30 6.41
C ALA A 181 1.29 -15.33 5.22
N ALA A 182 1.56 -15.81 4.00
CA ALA A 182 1.58 -15.03 2.77
C ALA A 182 0.18 -14.71 2.19
N ILE A 183 -0.89 -15.41 2.60
CA ILE A 183 -2.23 -15.28 2.00
C ILE A 183 -2.77 -13.86 2.07
N TYR A 184 -2.75 -13.24 3.26
CA TYR A 184 -3.29 -11.90 3.43
C TYR A 184 -2.35 -10.79 2.89
N PRO A 185 -1.02 -10.85 3.08
CA PRO A 185 -0.10 -9.97 2.37
C PRO A 185 -0.30 -9.99 0.86
N TYR A 186 -0.49 -11.16 0.23
CA TYR A 186 -0.83 -11.23 -1.19
C TYR A 186 -2.08 -10.42 -1.54
N LYS A 187 -3.18 -10.58 -0.77
CA LYS A 187 -4.42 -9.84 -0.99
C LYS A 187 -4.22 -8.32 -0.88
N ILE A 188 -3.40 -7.87 0.06
CA ILE A 188 -3.07 -6.45 0.22
C ILE A 188 -2.31 -5.93 -1.00
N HIS A 189 -1.24 -6.63 -1.41
CA HIS A 189 -0.42 -6.22 -2.55
C HIS A 189 -1.20 -6.27 -3.87
N ALA A 190 -2.07 -7.27 -4.05
CA ALA A 190 -2.96 -7.36 -5.20
C ALA A 190 -3.95 -6.19 -5.25
N GLU A 191 -4.52 -5.80 -4.11
CA GLU A 191 -5.44 -4.68 -4.02
C GLU A 191 -4.73 -3.34 -4.21
N LEU A 192 -3.55 -3.15 -3.63
CA LEU A 192 -2.70 -1.97 -3.87
C LEU A 192 -2.29 -1.86 -5.34
N ALA A 193 -1.91 -2.97 -5.98
CA ALA A 193 -1.61 -2.99 -7.41
C ALA A 193 -2.80 -2.56 -8.25
N ARG A 194 -3.99 -3.05 -7.92
CA ARG A 194 -5.24 -2.66 -8.59
C ARG A 194 -5.57 -1.18 -8.40
N LEU A 195 -5.41 -0.65 -7.17
CA LEU A 195 -5.75 0.73 -6.83
C LEU A 195 -4.74 1.74 -7.39
N SER A 196 -3.49 1.34 -7.54
CA SER A 196 -2.41 2.19 -8.07
C SER A 196 -2.21 2.06 -9.57
N GLY A 197 -2.83 1.06 -10.23
CA GLY A 197 -2.53 0.70 -11.62
C GLY A 197 -1.11 0.17 -11.84
N SER A 198 -0.39 -0.18 -10.76
CA SER A 198 1.02 -0.59 -10.82
C SER A 198 1.23 -2.02 -10.36
N SER A 199 1.72 -2.88 -11.24
CA SER A 199 2.08 -4.26 -10.91
C SER A 199 3.30 -4.40 -9.97
N LEU A 200 4.01 -3.30 -9.68
CA LEU A 200 5.21 -3.31 -8.84
C LEU A 200 4.94 -3.85 -7.43
N PHE A 201 3.74 -3.60 -6.87
CA PHE A 201 3.34 -4.18 -5.58
C PHE A 201 3.31 -5.71 -5.61
N LEU A 202 2.80 -6.31 -6.69
CA LEU A 202 2.76 -7.76 -6.86
C LEU A 202 4.16 -8.35 -7.09
N TRP A 203 4.99 -7.69 -7.90
CA TRP A 203 6.37 -8.12 -8.11
C TRP A 203 7.18 -8.08 -6.81
N ALA A 204 7.08 -7.01 -6.03
CA ALA A 204 7.73 -6.91 -4.73
C ALA A 204 7.32 -8.07 -3.81
N PHE A 205 6.02 -8.40 -3.77
CA PHE A 205 5.51 -9.52 -2.98
C PHE A 205 6.09 -10.86 -3.41
N TRP A 206 6.06 -11.19 -4.72
CA TRP A 206 6.56 -12.48 -5.20
C TRP A 206 8.08 -12.64 -5.01
N ILE A 207 8.83 -11.59 -5.24
CA ILE A 207 10.29 -11.59 -5.00
C ILE A 207 10.58 -11.78 -3.50
N PHE A 208 9.78 -11.18 -2.61
CA PHE A 208 9.89 -11.42 -1.17
C PHE A 208 9.59 -12.86 -0.80
N VAL A 209 8.55 -13.48 -1.38
CA VAL A 209 8.24 -14.91 -1.18
C VAL A 209 9.41 -15.79 -1.62
N VAL A 210 10.00 -15.52 -2.78
CA VAL A 210 11.19 -16.24 -3.24
C VAL A 210 12.35 -16.11 -2.25
N SER A 211 12.60 -14.91 -1.72
CA SER A 211 13.61 -14.70 -0.69
C SER A 211 13.36 -15.54 0.57
N VAL A 212 12.13 -15.60 1.06
CA VAL A 212 11.77 -16.43 2.22
C VAL A 212 12.00 -17.91 1.95
N LEU A 213 11.62 -18.41 0.77
CA LEU A 213 11.84 -19.80 0.39
C LEU A 213 13.35 -20.15 0.29
N LEU A 214 14.17 -19.22 -0.22
CA LEU A 214 15.62 -19.38 -0.22
C LEU A 214 16.17 -19.48 1.21
N TYR A 215 15.73 -18.61 2.14
CA TYR A 215 16.14 -18.71 3.54
C TYR A 215 15.75 -20.06 4.16
N LEU A 216 14.53 -20.53 3.90
CA LEU A 216 14.05 -21.80 4.44
C LEU A 216 14.83 -23.00 3.87
N SER A 217 15.31 -22.95 2.61
CA SER A 217 16.04 -24.04 1.99
C SER A 217 17.40 -24.31 2.66
N VAL A 218 18.00 -23.30 3.31
CA VAL A 218 19.23 -23.44 4.06
C VAL A 218 19.08 -24.41 5.24
N PHE A 219 17.93 -24.40 5.90
CA PHE A 219 17.69 -25.21 7.10
C PHE A 219 17.62 -26.72 6.85
N GLY A 220 17.38 -27.15 5.61
CA GLY A 220 17.12 -28.57 5.36
C GLY A 220 17.96 -29.21 4.25
N ILE A 221 18.15 -28.52 3.15
CA ILE A 221 18.66 -29.14 1.92
C ILE A 221 20.10 -28.70 1.62
N PHE A 222 20.43 -27.46 1.87
CA PHE A 222 21.66 -26.83 1.40
C PHE A 222 22.51 -26.25 2.54
N VAL A 223 22.66 -26.98 3.65
CA VAL A 223 23.44 -26.51 4.80
C VAL A 223 24.90 -26.21 4.42
N GLU A 224 25.48 -27.02 3.52
CA GLU A 224 26.85 -26.83 3.02
C GLU A 224 27.04 -25.53 2.22
N PHE A 225 25.96 -25.00 1.62
CA PHE A 225 25.95 -23.78 0.83
C PHE A 225 25.27 -22.61 1.56
N ALA A 226 25.14 -22.71 2.89
CA ALA A 226 24.34 -21.76 3.70
C ALA A 226 24.76 -20.31 3.48
N GLU A 227 26.06 -20.00 3.44
CA GLU A 227 26.56 -18.63 3.23
C GLU A 227 26.18 -18.06 1.85
N ILE A 228 26.31 -18.87 0.80
CA ILE A 228 25.98 -18.44 -0.55
C ILE A 228 24.48 -18.21 -0.68
N ILE A 229 23.66 -19.14 -0.16
CA ILE A 229 22.20 -19.05 -0.27
C ILE A 229 21.65 -17.93 0.59
N THR A 230 22.15 -17.71 1.80
CA THR A 230 21.75 -16.60 2.64
C THR A 230 22.13 -15.24 2.02
N SER A 231 23.30 -15.14 1.42
CA SER A 231 23.71 -13.94 0.69
C SER A 231 22.80 -13.67 -0.50
N LEU A 232 22.46 -14.72 -1.28
CA LEU A 232 21.53 -14.62 -2.40
C LEU A 232 20.11 -14.23 -1.91
N ALA A 233 19.60 -14.87 -0.87
CA ALA A 233 18.31 -14.56 -0.28
C ALA A 233 18.23 -13.11 0.21
N SER A 234 19.32 -12.62 0.83
CA SER A 234 19.44 -11.23 1.26
C SER A 234 19.39 -10.26 0.07
N ALA A 235 20.13 -10.54 -0.99
CA ALA A 235 20.11 -9.72 -2.20
C ALA A 235 18.71 -9.69 -2.84
N VAL A 236 18.05 -10.83 -2.95
CA VAL A 236 16.67 -10.94 -3.45
C VAL A 236 15.69 -10.15 -2.56
N SER A 237 15.86 -10.21 -1.23
CA SER A 237 15.06 -9.43 -0.28
C SER A 237 15.24 -7.92 -0.47
N ILE A 238 16.47 -7.45 -0.67
CA ILE A 238 16.74 -6.03 -0.94
C ILE A 238 16.03 -5.57 -2.21
N ILE A 239 16.05 -6.39 -3.28
CA ILE A 239 15.33 -6.09 -4.52
C ILE A 239 13.82 -5.93 -4.25
N ALA A 240 13.23 -6.83 -3.45
CA ALA A 240 11.81 -6.73 -3.09
C ALA A 240 11.49 -5.42 -2.35
N TRP A 241 12.33 -5.01 -1.40
CA TRP A 241 12.21 -3.74 -0.68
C TRP A 241 12.31 -2.54 -1.62
N VAL A 242 13.29 -2.52 -2.51
CA VAL A 242 13.47 -1.44 -3.51
C VAL A 242 12.23 -1.32 -4.40
N LEU A 243 11.71 -2.45 -4.90
CA LEU A 243 10.48 -2.44 -5.71
C LEU A 243 9.27 -1.90 -4.94
N LEU A 244 9.13 -2.27 -3.66
CA LEU A 244 8.05 -1.78 -2.81
C LEU A 244 8.18 -0.27 -2.56
N PHE A 245 9.40 0.24 -2.33
CA PHE A 245 9.66 1.67 -2.25
C PHE A 245 9.28 2.41 -3.54
N ILE A 246 9.70 1.89 -4.70
CA ILE A 246 9.36 2.48 -5.99
C ILE A 246 7.84 2.45 -6.22
N ALA A 247 7.17 1.36 -5.83
CA ALA A 247 5.72 1.24 -5.95
C ALA A 247 5.00 2.34 -5.16
N TRP A 248 5.38 2.57 -3.91
CA TRP A 248 4.83 3.66 -3.10
C TRP A 248 5.24 5.04 -3.60
N TRP A 249 6.47 5.22 -4.06
CA TRP A 249 6.91 6.50 -4.64
C TRP A 249 6.08 6.90 -5.86
N ARG A 250 5.72 5.92 -6.70
CA ARG A 250 4.90 6.12 -7.89
C ARG A 250 3.40 6.23 -7.60
N PHE A 251 2.96 5.89 -6.40
CA PHE A 251 1.55 5.93 -6.02
C PHE A 251 1.09 7.39 -5.84
N LYS A 252 0.67 8.06 -6.92
CA LYS A 252 0.26 9.47 -6.93
C LYS A 252 -1.25 9.67 -6.95
N LYS A 253 -2.01 8.71 -7.48
CA LYS A 253 -3.46 8.78 -7.63
C LYS A 253 -4.08 7.39 -7.59
N LEU A 254 -5.35 7.34 -7.19
CA LEU A 254 -6.15 6.13 -7.33
C LEU A 254 -6.60 5.98 -8.79
N GLU A 255 -6.48 4.78 -9.33
CA GLU A 255 -7.05 4.47 -10.63
C GLU A 255 -8.56 4.37 -10.48
N LYS A 256 -9.29 5.34 -11.07
CA LYS A 256 -10.76 5.30 -11.09
C LYS A 256 -11.20 4.20 -12.07
N ARG A 257 -11.98 3.27 -11.57
CA ARG A 257 -12.85 2.42 -12.38
C ARG A 257 -14.21 3.06 -12.57
#